data_8e7b2a454f72c5cde7c1619656e32ffb
#
_entry.id   8e7b2a454f72c5cde7c1619656e32ffb
#
_cell.length_a   1.000
_cell.length_b   1.000
_cell.length_c   1.000
_cell.angle_alpha   90.00
_cell.angle_beta   90.00
_cell.angle_gamma   90.00
#
_symmetry.space_group_name_H-M   'P 1'
#
loop_
_entity.id
_entity.type
_entity.pdbx_description
1 polymer ?
#
loop_
_entity_poly.entity_id
_entity_poly.type
_entity_poly.pdbx_seq_one_letter_code
_entity_poly.pdbx_strand_id
1 'polypeptide(L)'
;MRPPLIFLTAFLILSCDNSSTKTKQEPSNPQTYFFEKLDSIIVKDVIARVFIFQGFHEGQYFFRDMASSKVYLFDQAGELVDQWNKEGDVPGKFSMTASNISFDKKGNLVLLDIMEGIKILKKNSDVVHDFRVYQNQVSLGAAFSLFDTEQLIQKEGKEYLIYSLDIIEEYNQKYDPEFLARRKNLLVTDLETNETKEHIPFPEGSLFLNGKVYYFRDLRPIFQYDETSERLYLMFKSEPILYTYDWSGETPELIDQQTLPLEGFQVFEGFEVGAIDMGQIGNFQTRPYPSDIINISKYGDDLLISYSPTPQDKSAIERVIAGQSSDETKIRLRKEAQMRTVLRRQNGEIVPVELPEMYYNSFKVDGNTIYWMKKPDPNTEAEEFTLYWGELKAK
;
A
#
# COMPACT_ATOMS: atom_id res chain seq x y z
N MET A 1 45.91 -1.11 -81.26
CA MET A 1 44.54 -1.63 -81.04
C MET A 1 44.66 -2.91 -80.19
N ARG A 2 44.29 -2.85 -78.97
CA ARG A 2 44.22 -4.00 -78.07
C ARG A 2 42.75 -4.14 -77.57
N PRO A 3 42.16 -5.36 -77.63
CA PRO A 3 40.80 -5.56 -77.12
C PRO A 3 40.73 -5.65 -75.62
N PRO A 4 39.62 -5.26 -74.96
CA PRO A 4 39.45 -5.38 -73.53
C PRO A 4 39.04 -6.79 -73.15
N LEU A 5 39.64 -7.24 -72.05
CA LEU A 5 39.41 -8.50 -71.37
C LEU A 5 38.12 -8.34 -70.50
N ILE A 6 37.10 -9.15 -70.82
CA ILE A 6 35.88 -9.20 -69.97
C ILE A 6 36.08 -10.24 -68.91
N PHE A 7 36.14 -9.80 -67.65
CA PHE A 7 36.10 -10.67 -66.48
C PHE A 7 34.63 -11.02 -66.12
N LEU A 8 34.28 -12.28 -66.28
CA LEU A 8 32.99 -12.84 -65.85
C LEU A 8 33.13 -13.34 -64.50
N THR A 9 32.62 -12.59 -63.48
CA THR A 9 32.59 -13.00 -62.09
C THR A 9 31.32 -13.78 -61.82
N ALA A 10 31.46 -15.09 -61.64
CA ALA A 10 30.37 -15.97 -61.22
C ALA A 10 30.08 -15.77 -59.71
N PHE A 11 28.92 -15.26 -59.36
CA PHE A 11 28.40 -15.22 -58.01
C PHE A 11 27.81 -16.59 -57.67
N LEU A 12 28.50 -17.33 -56.84
CA LEU A 12 27.96 -18.50 -56.15
C LEU A 12 27.12 -18.04 -54.95
N ILE A 13 25.79 -18.10 -55.12
CA ILE A 13 24.83 -17.90 -54.04
C ILE A 13 24.81 -19.17 -53.19
N LEU A 14 25.53 -19.17 -52.09
CA LEU A 14 25.37 -20.17 -51.03
C LEU A 14 24.10 -19.81 -50.23
N SER A 15 23.00 -20.45 -50.56
CA SER A 15 21.77 -20.47 -49.76
C SER A 15 22.06 -21.28 -48.47
N CYS A 16 22.37 -20.60 -47.39
CA CYS A 16 22.30 -21.20 -46.06
C CYS A 16 20.83 -21.26 -45.65
N ASP A 17 20.28 -22.45 -45.71
CA ASP A 17 18.98 -22.79 -45.14
C ASP A 17 19.13 -22.74 -43.60
N ASN A 18 18.86 -21.56 -43.01
CA ASN A 18 18.75 -21.40 -41.55
C ASN A 18 17.38 -21.92 -41.10
N SER A 19 17.24 -23.23 -41.02
CA SER A 19 16.18 -23.86 -40.27
C SER A 19 16.42 -23.56 -38.78
N SER A 20 16.03 -22.36 -38.33
CA SER A 20 15.86 -22.06 -36.91
C SER A 20 14.78 -23.02 -36.37
N THR A 21 15.22 -24.10 -35.78
CA THR A 21 14.45 -24.88 -34.85
C THR A 21 13.98 -23.91 -33.77
N LYS A 22 12.78 -23.34 -33.93
CA LYS A 22 12.05 -22.73 -32.82
C LYS A 22 11.84 -23.86 -31.81
N THR A 23 12.74 -23.95 -30.86
CA THR A 23 12.49 -24.67 -29.61
C THR A 23 11.19 -24.08 -29.08
N LYS A 24 10.10 -24.82 -29.19
CA LYS A 24 8.89 -24.53 -28.44
C LYS A 24 9.35 -24.55 -26.98
N GLN A 25 9.59 -23.37 -26.39
CA GLN A 25 9.58 -23.25 -24.95
C GLN A 25 8.20 -23.79 -24.54
N GLU A 26 8.19 -24.96 -23.92
CA GLU A 26 6.99 -25.41 -23.18
C GLU A 26 6.63 -24.26 -22.25
N PRO A 27 5.35 -23.89 -22.15
CA PRO A 27 4.91 -22.89 -21.19
C PRO A 27 5.37 -23.40 -19.82
N SER A 28 6.41 -22.80 -19.27
CA SER A 28 6.81 -23.06 -17.88
C SER A 28 5.57 -22.80 -17.05
N ASN A 29 5.13 -23.81 -16.31
CA ASN A 29 4.08 -23.61 -15.30
C ASN A 29 4.47 -22.33 -14.52
N PRO A 30 3.57 -21.36 -14.40
CA PRO A 30 3.91 -20.14 -13.67
C PRO A 30 4.36 -20.56 -12.26
N GLN A 31 5.59 -20.23 -11.93
CA GLN A 31 6.16 -20.53 -10.62
C GLN A 31 5.29 -19.80 -9.60
N THR A 32 4.68 -20.53 -8.68
CA THR A 32 3.89 -19.96 -7.58
C THR A 32 4.77 -19.91 -6.35
N TYR A 33 4.70 -18.84 -5.59
CA TYR A 33 5.33 -18.77 -4.28
C TYR A 33 4.31 -19.07 -3.18
N PHE A 34 4.77 -19.72 -2.14
CA PHE A 34 4.00 -19.93 -0.92
C PHE A 34 4.80 -19.43 0.28
N PHE A 35 4.07 -19.12 1.33
CA PHE A 35 4.68 -18.70 2.58
C PHE A 35 5.13 -19.92 3.39
N GLU A 36 6.41 -19.96 3.76
CA GLU A 36 6.98 -20.92 4.70
C GLU A 36 7.14 -20.26 6.06
N LYS A 37 6.37 -20.72 7.05
CA LYS A 37 6.53 -20.26 8.43
C LYS A 37 7.86 -20.72 8.98
N LEU A 38 8.68 -19.78 9.48
CA LEU A 38 9.94 -20.07 10.16
C LEU A 38 9.74 -20.22 11.66
N ASP A 39 9.08 -19.23 12.31
CA ASP A 39 8.91 -19.23 13.75
C ASP A 39 7.71 -18.35 14.17
N SER A 40 7.53 -18.20 15.49
CA SER A 40 6.49 -17.35 16.07
C SER A 40 6.83 -16.98 17.51
N ILE A 41 6.25 -15.87 17.97
CA ILE A 41 6.30 -15.44 19.36
C ILE A 41 4.87 -15.25 19.86
N ILE A 42 4.64 -15.58 21.12
CA ILE A 42 3.37 -15.32 21.81
C ILE A 42 3.59 -14.14 22.74
N VAL A 43 2.81 -13.08 22.56
CA VAL A 43 2.76 -11.94 23.46
C VAL A 43 1.55 -12.09 24.38
N LYS A 44 1.76 -11.89 25.67
CA LYS A 44 0.80 -12.15 26.74
C LYS A 44 0.53 -10.88 27.54
N ASP A 45 -0.44 -10.97 28.44
CA ASP A 45 -0.78 -9.91 29.39
C ASP A 45 -1.21 -8.59 28.71
N VAL A 46 -1.85 -8.71 27.54
CA VAL A 46 -2.33 -7.58 26.75
C VAL A 46 -3.85 -7.55 26.74
N ILE A 47 -4.41 -6.45 27.21
CA ILE A 47 -5.83 -6.17 27.04
C ILE A 47 -5.99 -5.18 25.90
N ALA A 48 -6.28 -5.69 24.71
CA ALA A 48 -6.48 -4.90 23.49
C ALA A 48 -7.67 -5.42 22.70
N ARG A 49 -8.39 -4.50 22.03
CA ARG A 49 -9.53 -4.87 21.17
C ARG A 49 -9.10 -5.13 19.74
N VAL A 50 -8.18 -4.33 19.22
CA VAL A 50 -7.68 -4.43 17.84
C VAL A 50 -6.17 -4.28 17.88
N PHE A 51 -5.49 -5.37 18.20
CA PHE A 51 -4.06 -5.41 18.45
C PHE A 51 -3.31 -5.70 17.16
N ILE A 52 -2.50 -4.76 16.68
CA ILE A 52 -1.82 -4.82 15.38
C ILE A 52 -0.32 -4.64 15.55
N PHE A 53 0.44 -5.56 14.96
CA PHE A 53 1.88 -5.43 14.83
C PHE A 53 2.25 -4.26 13.92
N GLN A 54 3.16 -3.40 14.39
CA GLN A 54 3.58 -2.20 13.68
C GLN A 54 5.01 -2.30 13.14
N GLY A 55 5.89 -3.07 13.79
CA GLY A 55 7.28 -3.21 13.36
C GLY A 55 8.24 -3.46 14.51
N PHE A 56 9.48 -3.00 14.31
CA PHE A 56 10.59 -3.15 15.24
C PHE A 56 11.13 -1.80 15.68
N HIS A 57 11.53 -1.74 16.92
CA HIS A 57 12.27 -0.61 17.47
C HIS A 57 13.34 -1.13 18.45
N GLU A 58 14.62 -0.84 18.18
CA GLU A 58 15.75 -1.29 18.99
C GLU A 58 15.76 -2.79 19.31
N GLY A 59 15.36 -3.64 18.37
CA GLY A 59 15.27 -5.09 18.51
C GLY A 59 14.06 -5.58 19.30
N GLN A 60 13.13 -4.70 19.66
CA GLN A 60 11.86 -5.00 20.27
C GLN A 60 10.73 -5.02 19.25
N TYR A 61 9.75 -5.88 19.44
CA TYR A 61 8.51 -5.87 18.68
C TYR A 61 7.58 -4.79 19.23
N PHE A 62 7.04 -3.93 18.38
CA PHE A 62 6.05 -2.98 18.85
C PHE A 62 4.69 -3.18 18.18
N PHE A 63 3.67 -2.99 18.98
CA PHE A 63 2.28 -3.20 18.62
C PHE A 63 1.45 -2.00 19.05
N ARG A 64 0.33 -1.84 18.40
CA ARG A 64 -0.65 -0.83 18.73
C ARG A 64 -2.03 -1.45 18.91
N ASP A 65 -2.79 -0.97 19.90
CA ASP A 65 -4.22 -1.19 19.95
C ASP A 65 -4.93 -0.09 19.14
N MET A 66 -5.51 -0.47 18.01
CA MET A 66 -6.23 0.47 17.12
C MET A 66 -7.51 1.04 17.74
N ALA A 67 -8.04 0.40 18.81
CA ALA A 67 -9.23 0.85 19.53
C ALA A 67 -8.90 1.80 20.68
N SER A 68 -7.63 2.01 20.96
CA SER A 68 -7.14 2.88 22.02
C SER A 68 -5.86 3.59 21.60
N SER A 69 -5.36 4.48 22.45
CA SER A 69 -4.08 5.17 22.20
C SER A 69 -2.90 4.47 22.88
N LYS A 70 -2.94 3.13 22.95
CA LYS A 70 -1.89 2.33 23.60
C LYS A 70 -0.92 1.75 22.60
N VAL A 71 0.37 1.86 22.93
CA VAL A 71 1.47 1.24 22.22
C VAL A 71 2.21 0.32 23.18
N TYR A 72 2.54 -0.88 22.75
CA TYR A 72 3.18 -1.92 23.55
C TYR A 72 4.50 -2.33 22.90
N LEU A 73 5.54 -2.50 23.70
CA LEU A 73 6.84 -3.01 23.27
C LEU A 73 7.13 -4.34 23.99
N PHE A 74 7.54 -5.33 23.22
CA PHE A 74 7.89 -6.65 23.71
C PHE A 74 9.31 -6.99 23.30
N ASP A 75 9.99 -7.74 24.14
CA ASP A 75 11.29 -8.30 23.80
C ASP A 75 11.16 -9.50 22.83
N GLN A 76 12.28 -10.10 22.49
CA GLN A 76 12.35 -11.26 21.60
C GLN A 76 11.75 -12.54 22.21
N ALA A 77 11.51 -12.60 23.50
CA ALA A 77 10.82 -13.69 24.19
C ALA A 77 9.29 -13.48 24.27
N GLY A 78 8.79 -12.31 23.88
CA GLY A 78 7.37 -11.97 23.98
C GLY A 78 6.96 -11.40 25.33
N GLU A 79 7.91 -11.05 26.16
CA GLU A 79 7.64 -10.42 27.45
C GLU A 79 7.46 -8.91 27.28
N LEU A 80 6.46 -8.34 27.97
CA LEU A 80 6.17 -6.91 27.89
C LEU A 80 7.31 -6.10 28.55
N VAL A 81 8.01 -5.31 27.72
CA VAL A 81 9.09 -4.43 28.18
C VAL A 81 8.58 -3.06 28.56
N ASP A 82 7.61 -2.55 27.79
CA ASP A 82 7.13 -1.18 27.94
C ASP A 82 5.73 -1.00 27.37
N GLN A 83 5.01 -0.05 27.95
CA GLN A 83 3.67 0.34 27.47
C GLN A 83 3.52 1.86 27.50
N TRP A 84 3.17 2.44 26.37
CA TRP A 84 2.81 3.84 26.27
C TRP A 84 1.29 3.94 26.28
N ASN A 85 0.76 4.67 27.27
CA ASN A 85 -0.66 4.95 27.34
C ASN A 85 -0.88 6.45 27.14
N LYS A 86 -1.56 6.82 26.05
CA LYS A 86 -1.87 8.18 25.67
C LYS A 86 -3.37 8.47 25.63
N GLU A 87 -4.12 7.70 26.41
CA GLU A 87 -5.56 7.92 26.60
C GLU A 87 -5.85 9.00 27.65
N GLY A 88 -6.99 9.65 27.51
CA GLY A 88 -7.49 10.62 28.47
C GLY A 88 -6.88 12.02 28.30
N ASP A 89 -6.91 12.81 29.37
CA ASP A 89 -6.40 14.19 29.37
C ASP A 89 -4.94 14.22 29.85
N VAL A 90 -4.06 13.68 29.03
CA VAL A 90 -2.61 13.63 29.29
C VAL A 90 -1.86 14.40 28.21
N PRO A 91 -0.69 15.01 28.53
CA PRO A 91 0.16 15.62 27.54
C PRO A 91 0.55 14.64 26.42
N GLY A 92 0.50 15.09 25.18
CA GLY A 92 0.84 14.27 24.04
C GLY A 92 -0.15 13.15 23.73
N LYS A 93 -1.39 13.27 24.21
CA LYS A 93 -2.47 12.36 23.79
C LYS A 93 -2.66 12.40 22.28
N PHE A 94 -3.08 11.28 21.73
CA PHE A 94 -3.58 11.19 20.37
C PHE A 94 -4.89 10.41 20.39
N SER A 95 -5.78 10.79 19.48
CA SER A 95 -7.15 10.24 19.47
C SER A 95 -7.33 9.25 18.33
N MET A 96 -6.87 9.61 17.15
CA MET A 96 -7.13 8.86 15.95
C MET A 96 -5.93 8.96 15.01
N THR A 97 -5.11 7.93 15.02
CA THR A 97 -3.95 7.87 14.11
C THR A 97 -4.38 7.38 12.73
N ALA A 98 -3.69 7.81 11.69
CA ALA A 98 -3.99 7.43 10.31
C ALA A 98 -3.88 5.92 10.10
N SER A 99 -2.70 5.34 10.20
CA SER A 99 -2.55 3.89 10.07
C SER A 99 -1.39 3.35 10.87
N ASN A 100 -0.20 3.87 10.64
CA ASN A 100 1.02 3.43 11.27
C ASN A 100 1.49 4.37 12.36
N ILE A 101 2.34 3.83 13.20
CA ILE A 101 3.20 4.57 14.08
C ILE A 101 4.64 4.11 13.84
N SER A 102 5.59 5.00 14.02
CA SER A 102 7.01 4.74 13.82
C SER A 102 7.82 5.33 14.96
N PHE A 103 9.10 4.97 15.05
CA PHE A 103 10.03 5.61 15.95
C PHE A 103 11.10 6.37 15.14
N ASP A 104 11.38 7.61 15.54
CA ASP A 104 12.48 8.38 14.98
C ASP A 104 13.85 7.85 15.48
N LYS A 105 14.94 8.39 14.94
CA LYS A 105 16.31 8.02 15.36
C LYS A 105 16.61 8.30 16.84
N LYS A 106 15.81 9.13 17.49
CA LYS A 106 15.96 9.49 18.91
C LYS A 106 15.10 8.64 19.83
N GLY A 107 14.36 7.67 19.26
CA GLY A 107 13.43 6.81 19.99
C GLY A 107 12.13 7.52 20.38
N ASN A 108 11.76 8.61 19.72
CA ASN A 108 10.46 9.24 19.91
C ASN A 108 9.42 8.58 19.02
N LEU A 109 8.20 8.47 19.51
CA LEU A 109 7.06 7.97 18.73
C LEU A 109 6.61 9.04 17.74
N VAL A 110 6.60 8.70 16.46
CA VAL A 110 6.11 9.54 15.36
C VAL A 110 4.80 8.97 14.86
N LEU A 111 3.79 9.80 14.76
CA LEU A 111 2.48 9.41 14.25
C LEU A 111 1.77 10.58 13.58
N LEU A 112 0.83 10.26 12.69
CA LEU A 112 -0.11 11.18 12.10
C LEU A 112 -1.47 11.04 12.80
N ASP A 113 -1.82 11.99 13.64
CA ASP A 113 -3.17 12.13 14.18
C ASP A 113 -4.03 12.87 13.16
N ILE A 114 -5.12 12.24 12.76
CA ILE A 114 -5.97 12.75 11.67
C ILE A 114 -6.65 14.07 12.04
N MET A 115 -6.92 14.25 13.31
CA MET A 115 -7.59 15.46 13.81
C MET A 115 -6.62 16.57 14.19
N GLU A 116 -5.41 16.19 14.60
CA GLU A 116 -4.48 17.14 15.22
C GLU A 116 -3.18 17.33 14.41
N GLY A 117 -2.84 16.43 13.49
CA GLY A 117 -1.67 16.52 12.64
C GLY A 117 -0.51 15.60 13.07
N ILE A 118 0.71 15.94 12.72
CA ILE A 118 1.89 15.14 13.05
C ILE A 118 2.29 15.37 14.50
N LYS A 119 2.48 14.27 15.22
CA LYS A 119 2.95 14.28 16.61
C LYS A 119 4.25 13.51 16.73
N ILE A 120 5.20 14.11 17.45
CA ILE A 120 6.43 13.44 17.87
C ILE A 120 6.43 13.46 19.41
N LEU A 121 6.38 12.29 20.01
CA LEU A 121 6.14 12.11 21.43
C LEU A 121 7.30 11.37 22.09
N LYS A 122 7.82 11.91 23.20
CA LYS A 122 8.75 11.18 24.07
C LYS A 122 8.02 10.18 24.95
N LYS A 123 8.76 9.17 25.40
CA LYS A 123 8.26 8.14 26.31
C LYS A 123 7.58 8.75 27.55
N ASN A 124 8.16 9.78 28.14
CA ASN A 124 7.67 10.41 29.38
C ASN A 124 6.51 11.41 29.19
N SER A 125 5.79 11.30 28.10
CA SER A 125 4.64 12.14 27.76
C SER A 125 4.97 13.58 27.34
N ASP A 126 6.23 13.94 27.27
CA ASP A 126 6.61 15.23 26.71
C ASP A 126 6.36 15.25 25.22
N VAL A 127 5.57 16.19 24.76
CA VAL A 127 5.41 16.47 23.33
C VAL A 127 6.69 17.13 22.86
N VAL A 128 7.40 16.49 21.93
CA VAL A 128 8.59 17.13 21.33
C VAL A 128 8.13 18.11 20.28
N HIS A 129 7.17 17.68 19.43
CA HIS A 129 6.56 18.48 18.40
C HIS A 129 5.09 18.09 18.25
N ASP A 130 4.27 19.12 18.10
CA ASP A 130 2.85 19.00 17.77
C ASP A 130 2.59 20.08 16.72
N PHE A 131 2.57 19.69 15.46
CA PHE A 131 2.33 20.63 14.38
C PHE A 131 1.16 20.21 13.53
N ARG A 132 0.23 21.12 13.41
CA ARG A 132 -0.94 20.95 12.57
C ARG A 132 -0.51 21.00 11.12
N VAL A 133 -0.69 19.91 10.42
CA VAL A 133 -0.40 19.80 8.99
C VAL A 133 -1.35 20.68 8.18
N TYR A 134 -2.60 20.79 8.64
CA TYR A 134 -3.61 21.67 8.05
C TYR A 134 -4.43 22.36 9.12
N GLN A 135 -4.75 23.65 8.88
CA GLN A 135 -5.66 24.39 9.75
C GLN A 135 -7.13 24.00 9.54
N ASN A 136 -7.42 23.22 8.48
CA ASN A 136 -8.74 22.91 8.02
C ASN A 136 -9.06 21.41 8.19
N GLN A 137 -10.34 21.10 8.27
CA GLN A 137 -10.87 19.79 8.64
C GLN A 137 -10.42 18.67 7.69
N VAL A 138 -9.88 17.58 8.25
CA VAL A 138 -9.54 16.35 7.54
C VAL A 138 -10.77 15.45 7.44
N SER A 139 -10.91 14.75 6.32
CA SER A 139 -12.01 13.81 6.13
C SER A 139 -11.85 12.57 7.00
N LEU A 140 -12.87 12.25 7.79
CA LEU A 140 -12.95 11.00 8.56
C LEU A 140 -12.86 9.74 7.68
N GLY A 141 -13.11 9.82 6.37
CA GLY A 141 -12.95 8.70 5.44
C GLY A 141 -11.50 8.30 5.20
N ALA A 142 -10.55 9.19 5.43
CA ALA A 142 -9.12 8.88 5.43
C ALA A 142 -8.69 8.08 6.66
N ALA A 143 -9.46 8.20 7.74
CA ALA A 143 -9.10 7.77 9.08
C ALA A 143 -8.96 6.26 9.28
N PHE A 144 -9.51 5.44 8.42
CA PHE A 144 -9.66 4.01 8.67
C PHE A 144 -8.92 3.14 7.65
N SER A 145 -7.74 3.56 7.19
CA SER A 145 -6.86 2.62 6.49
C SER A 145 -6.05 1.83 7.51
N LEU A 146 -6.15 0.51 7.49
CA LEU A 146 -5.28 -0.41 8.24
C LEU A 146 -3.93 -0.60 7.54
N PHE A 147 -3.74 0.03 6.39
CA PHE A 147 -2.57 -0.10 5.54
C PHE A 147 -1.83 1.23 5.45
N ASP A 148 -0.57 1.13 5.14
CA ASP A 148 0.39 2.20 5.16
C ASP A 148 -0.04 3.40 4.29
N THR A 149 -0.49 4.45 4.94
CA THR A 149 -0.79 5.75 4.34
C THR A 149 0.28 6.78 4.69
N GLU A 150 1.21 6.40 5.55
CA GLU A 150 2.38 7.18 5.94
C GLU A 150 3.61 6.30 6.07
N GLN A 151 4.76 6.88 5.80
CA GLN A 151 6.07 6.25 5.99
C GLN A 151 7.07 7.28 6.52
N LEU A 152 7.71 6.96 7.65
CA LEU A 152 8.88 7.68 8.12
C LEU A 152 10.09 7.22 7.34
N ILE A 153 10.82 8.14 6.73
CA ILE A 153 11.98 7.86 5.91
C ILE A 153 13.20 8.67 6.33
N GLN A 154 14.37 8.19 5.92
CA GLN A 154 15.62 8.89 6.05
C GLN A 154 16.17 9.25 4.67
N LYS A 155 16.48 10.52 4.46
CA LYS A 155 17.07 11.01 3.23
C LYS A 155 18.07 12.12 3.54
N GLU A 156 19.30 12.02 2.98
CA GLU A 156 20.37 13.00 3.18
C GLU A 156 20.65 13.33 4.67
N GLY A 157 20.51 12.32 5.54
CA GLY A 157 20.74 12.49 6.98
C GLY A 157 19.58 13.08 7.78
N LYS A 158 18.50 13.52 7.12
CA LYS A 158 17.28 14.06 7.73
C LYS A 158 16.17 13.03 7.77
N GLU A 159 15.19 13.28 8.64
CA GLU A 159 13.98 12.47 8.76
C GLU A 159 12.78 13.21 8.17
N TYR A 160 12.04 12.50 7.33
CA TYR A 160 10.81 12.99 6.68
C TYR A 160 9.66 12.05 6.94
N LEU A 161 8.47 12.60 7.11
CA LEU A 161 7.24 11.84 7.06
C LEU A 161 6.58 12.04 5.70
N ILE A 162 6.44 10.93 4.94
CA ILE A 162 5.64 10.89 3.71
C ILE A 162 4.26 10.41 4.06
N TYR A 163 3.21 11.07 3.58
CA TYR A 163 1.84 10.69 3.83
C TYR A 163 0.88 11.21 2.77
N SER A 164 -0.32 10.66 2.75
CA SER A 164 -1.44 11.15 1.97
C SER A 164 -2.59 11.51 2.89
N LEU A 165 -3.08 12.73 2.78
CA LEU A 165 -4.27 13.19 3.49
C LEU A 165 -5.34 13.62 2.52
N ASP A 166 -6.56 13.36 2.93
CA ASP A 166 -7.74 13.80 2.25
C ASP A 166 -8.33 15.00 2.99
N ILE A 167 -8.26 16.17 2.40
CA ILE A 167 -8.70 17.42 3.01
C ILE A 167 -10.15 17.70 2.61
N ILE A 168 -11.00 18.06 3.59
CA ILE A 168 -12.45 18.28 3.34
C ILE A 168 -12.71 19.41 2.34
N GLU A 169 -11.91 20.46 2.35
CA GLU A 169 -12.04 21.56 1.38
C GLU A 169 -11.87 21.12 -0.07
N GLU A 170 -11.11 20.07 -0.30
CA GLU A 170 -10.97 19.45 -1.61
C GLU A 170 -12.24 18.71 -2.05
N TYR A 171 -13.17 18.35 -1.13
CA TYR A 171 -14.35 17.55 -1.48
C TYR A 171 -15.18 18.16 -2.60
N ASN A 172 -15.43 19.45 -2.52
CA ASN A 172 -16.20 20.16 -3.55
C ASN A 172 -15.42 20.30 -4.87
N GLN A 173 -14.11 20.22 -4.81
CA GLN A 173 -13.22 20.39 -5.97
C GLN A 173 -12.86 19.06 -6.63
N LYS A 174 -12.97 17.91 -5.93
CA LYS A 174 -12.60 16.57 -6.44
C LYS A 174 -13.38 16.10 -7.65
N TYR A 175 -14.47 16.77 -7.91
CA TYR A 175 -15.33 16.49 -9.04
C TYR A 175 -15.07 17.43 -10.21
N ASP A 176 -14.03 18.24 -10.08
CA ASP A 176 -13.54 19.06 -11.16
C ASP A 176 -12.33 18.36 -11.79
N PRO A 177 -12.40 17.93 -13.06
CA PRO A 177 -11.27 17.34 -13.76
C PRO A 177 -10.04 18.26 -13.80
N GLU A 178 -10.23 19.59 -13.81
CA GLU A 178 -9.10 20.53 -13.75
C GLU A 178 -8.42 20.50 -12.38
N PHE A 179 -9.17 20.26 -11.30
CA PHE A 179 -8.59 20.07 -9.98
C PHE A 179 -7.74 18.80 -9.95
N LEU A 180 -8.25 17.67 -10.46
CA LEU A 180 -7.48 16.42 -10.52
C LEU A 180 -6.17 16.58 -11.31
N ALA A 181 -6.19 17.33 -12.40
CA ALA A 181 -4.99 17.61 -13.18
C ALA A 181 -3.90 18.40 -12.43
N ARG A 182 -4.28 19.16 -11.39
CA ARG A 182 -3.36 19.98 -10.59
C ARG A 182 -3.01 19.37 -9.23
N ARG A 183 -3.82 18.41 -8.78
CA ARG A 183 -3.67 17.80 -7.46
C ARG A 183 -2.29 17.15 -7.29
N LYS A 184 -1.71 17.32 -6.11
CA LYS A 184 -0.56 16.56 -5.64
C LYS A 184 -1.03 15.50 -4.66
N ASN A 185 -0.48 14.30 -4.77
CA ASN A 185 -1.01 13.12 -4.09
C ASN A 185 -0.25 12.74 -2.83
N LEU A 186 0.97 13.23 -2.65
CA LEU A 186 1.78 12.99 -1.48
C LEU A 186 2.24 14.30 -0.83
N LEU A 187 2.28 14.24 0.48
CA LEU A 187 2.82 15.27 1.35
C LEU A 187 4.10 14.75 1.99
N VAL A 188 5.11 15.59 2.07
CA VAL A 188 6.40 15.28 2.66
C VAL A 188 6.76 16.36 3.66
N THR A 189 6.81 16.00 4.94
CA THR A 189 7.16 16.93 6.01
C THR A 189 8.55 16.63 6.53
N ASP A 190 9.43 17.61 6.50
CA ASP A 190 10.72 17.61 7.19
C ASP A 190 10.46 17.73 8.70
N LEU A 191 10.85 16.73 9.48
CA LEU A 191 10.55 16.67 10.92
C LEU A 191 11.41 17.62 11.76
N GLU A 192 12.47 18.20 11.19
CA GLU A 192 13.29 19.18 11.88
C GLU A 192 12.77 20.62 11.69
N THR A 193 12.35 20.93 10.46
CA THR A 193 11.93 22.30 10.09
C THR A 193 10.43 22.50 10.12
N ASN A 194 9.63 21.42 10.13
CA ASN A 194 8.18 21.39 9.97
C ASN A 194 7.70 21.92 8.59
N GLU A 195 8.60 22.00 7.62
CA GLU A 195 8.24 22.37 6.26
C GLU A 195 7.57 21.19 5.57
N THR A 196 6.39 21.42 5.01
CA THR A 196 5.65 20.43 4.23
C THR A 196 5.65 20.82 2.76
N LYS A 197 6.04 19.90 1.90
CA LYS A 197 5.97 20.04 0.43
C LYS A 197 4.97 19.04 -0.15
N GLU A 198 4.30 19.47 -1.21
CA GLU A 198 3.38 18.63 -1.97
C GLU A 198 4.08 18.05 -3.19
N HIS A 199 3.97 16.75 -3.38
CA HIS A 199 4.62 16.02 -4.46
C HIS A 199 3.65 15.14 -5.24
N ILE A 200 4.08 14.74 -6.44
CA ILE A 200 3.49 13.73 -7.32
C ILE A 200 2.07 14.07 -7.76
N PRO A 201 1.93 14.77 -8.90
CA PRO A 201 0.66 14.87 -9.60
C PRO A 201 0.22 13.49 -10.10
N PHE A 202 -1.02 13.34 -10.55
CA PHE A 202 -1.38 12.15 -11.31
C PHE A 202 -0.49 12.06 -12.55
N PRO A 203 0.16 10.89 -12.78
CA PRO A 203 1.04 10.72 -13.93
C PRO A 203 0.28 10.81 -15.26
N GLU A 204 0.97 11.19 -16.31
CA GLU A 204 0.42 11.12 -17.67
C GLU A 204 -0.02 9.69 -17.97
N GLY A 205 -1.23 9.52 -18.51
CA GLY A 205 -1.82 8.22 -18.76
C GLY A 205 -2.58 7.61 -17.57
N SER A 206 -2.56 8.23 -16.37
CA SER A 206 -3.44 7.82 -15.27
C SER A 206 -4.89 7.98 -15.67
N LEU A 207 -5.70 6.99 -15.28
CA LEU A 207 -7.14 7.00 -15.54
C LEU A 207 -7.85 8.21 -14.90
N PHE A 208 -7.29 8.79 -13.84
CA PHE A 208 -7.86 9.95 -13.16
C PHE A 208 -7.76 11.26 -13.95
N LEU A 209 -7.03 11.26 -15.06
CA LEU A 209 -6.93 12.38 -15.99
C LEU A 209 -7.87 12.26 -17.21
N ASN A 210 -8.80 11.30 -17.21
CA ASN A 210 -9.72 11.04 -18.33
C ASN A 210 -10.93 11.99 -18.40
N GLY A 211 -11.01 13.01 -17.55
CA GLY A 211 -12.09 13.97 -17.49
C GLY A 211 -13.34 13.51 -16.75
N LYS A 212 -13.29 12.38 -16.07
CA LYS A 212 -14.38 11.81 -15.28
C LYS A 212 -14.21 12.09 -13.78
N VAL A 213 -15.22 11.75 -13.01
CA VAL A 213 -15.24 11.89 -11.56
C VAL A 213 -15.17 10.52 -10.88
N TYR A 214 -14.53 10.48 -9.72
CA TYR A 214 -14.22 9.27 -8.98
C TYR A 214 -14.66 9.39 -7.54
N TYR A 215 -14.90 8.26 -6.89
CA TYR A 215 -15.01 8.26 -5.45
C TYR A 215 -13.66 8.67 -4.83
N PHE A 216 -13.76 9.36 -3.73
CA PHE A 216 -12.62 9.84 -2.97
C PHE A 216 -11.59 8.73 -2.68
N ARG A 217 -12.10 7.59 -2.26
CA ARG A 217 -11.30 6.41 -1.96
C ARG A 217 -10.48 5.90 -3.15
N ASP A 218 -11.01 6.03 -4.38
CA ASP A 218 -10.34 5.53 -5.59
C ASP A 218 -9.04 6.29 -5.88
N LEU A 219 -8.97 7.56 -5.49
CA LEU A 219 -7.84 8.46 -5.75
C LEU A 219 -6.65 8.26 -4.80
N ARG A 220 -6.82 7.44 -3.75
CA ARG A 220 -5.81 7.31 -2.70
C ARG A 220 -4.54 6.63 -3.22
N PRO A 221 -3.36 7.25 -3.03
CA PRO A 221 -2.10 6.60 -3.31
C PRO A 221 -1.79 5.53 -2.26
N ILE A 222 -1.20 4.43 -2.71
CA ILE A 222 -0.57 3.37 -1.92
C ILE A 222 0.89 3.38 -2.34
N PHE A 223 1.82 3.49 -1.42
CA PHE A 223 3.21 3.71 -1.76
C PHE A 223 4.20 3.02 -0.82
N GLN A 224 5.40 2.84 -1.31
CA GLN A 224 6.55 2.34 -0.58
C GLN A 224 7.79 3.08 -1.06
N TYR A 225 8.49 3.75 -0.16
CA TYR A 225 9.82 4.30 -0.42
C TYR A 225 10.89 3.30 -0.02
N ASP A 226 11.86 3.09 -0.89
CA ASP A 226 13.05 2.25 -0.65
C ASP A 226 14.25 3.16 -0.42
N GLU A 227 14.68 3.29 0.83
CA GLU A 227 15.80 4.14 1.22
C GLU A 227 17.14 3.70 0.57
N THR A 228 17.29 2.41 0.26
CA THR A 228 18.53 1.88 -0.31
C THR A 228 18.73 2.30 -1.75
N SER A 229 17.66 2.28 -2.55
CA SER A 229 17.69 2.66 -3.96
C SER A 229 17.17 4.06 -4.22
N GLU A 230 16.73 4.78 -3.19
CA GLU A 230 16.08 6.08 -3.25
C GLU A 230 14.92 6.11 -4.26
N ARG A 231 14.15 5.00 -4.31
CA ARG A 231 13.01 4.85 -5.21
C ARG A 231 11.71 4.89 -4.44
N LEU A 232 10.73 5.57 -5.02
CA LEU A 232 9.35 5.52 -4.57
C LEU A 232 8.53 4.68 -5.56
N TYR A 233 7.91 3.63 -5.03
CA TYR A 233 6.92 2.82 -5.74
C TYR A 233 5.53 3.30 -5.33
N LEU A 234 4.69 3.59 -6.31
CA LEU A 234 3.37 4.16 -6.07
C LEU A 234 2.33 3.50 -6.98
N MET A 235 1.17 3.21 -6.43
CA MET A 235 -0.04 2.82 -7.15
C MET A 235 -1.21 3.64 -6.61
N PHE A 236 -2.24 3.83 -7.43
CA PHE A 236 -3.49 4.34 -6.92
C PHE A 236 -4.47 3.21 -6.67
N LYS A 237 -5.34 3.40 -5.69
CA LYS A 237 -6.18 2.32 -5.17
C LYS A 237 -7.01 1.60 -6.22
N SER A 238 -7.56 2.31 -7.19
CA SER A 238 -8.41 1.73 -8.24
C SER A 238 -7.74 1.55 -9.59
N GLU A 239 -6.40 1.72 -9.65
CA GLU A 239 -5.62 1.66 -10.88
C GLU A 239 -4.51 0.60 -10.77
N PRO A 240 -4.50 -0.45 -11.63
CA PRO A 240 -3.49 -1.51 -11.56
C PRO A 240 -2.21 -1.11 -12.29
N ILE A 241 -1.71 0.10 -12.04
CA ILE A 241 -0.47 0.63 -12.62
C ILE A 241 0.51 0.93 -11.50
N LEU A 242 1.68 0.31 -11.58
CA LEU A 242 2.80 0.61 -10.71
C LEU A 242 3.63 1.73 -11.37
N TYR A 243 3.77 2.83 -10.66
CA TYR A 243 4.62 3.96 -11.01
C TYR A 243 5.88 3.90 -10.16
N THR A 244 7.03 4.00 -10.81
CA THR A 244 8.34 4.02 -10.14
C THR A 244 8.96 5.40 -10.33
N TYR A 245 9.31 6.03 -9.23
CA TYR A 245 10.00 7.32 -9.23
C TYR A 245 11.42 7.16 -8.71
N ASP A 246 12.36 7.83 -9.36
CA ASP A 246 13.67 8.14 -8.78
C ASP A 246 13.51 9.35 -7.86
N TRP A 247 13.91 9.21 -6.62
CA TRP A 247 13.86 10.30 -5.65
C TRP A 247 15.23 10.52 -5.00
N SER A 248 16.29 10.37 -5.75
CA SER A 248 17.65 10.71 -5.33
C SER A 248 17.87 12.23 -5.25
N GLY A 249 17.11 13.02 -6.02
CA GLY A 249 17.11 14.46 -6.00
C GLY A 249 16.10 15.08 -5.01
N GLU A 250 15.88 16.39 -5.13
CA GLU A 250 14.93 17.13 -4.28
C GLU A 250 13.46 16.77 -4.60
N THR A 251 13.15 16.49 -5.86
CA THR A 251 11.81 16.13 -6.34
C THR A 251 11.81 14.74 -6.98
N PRO A 252 10.77 13.93 -6.71
CA PRO A 252 10.66 12.62 -7.34
C PRO A 252 10.39 12.75 -8.85
N GLU A 253 11.16 12.02 -9.66
CA GLU A 253 11.03 11.95 -11.12
C GLU A 253 10.49 10.60 -11.55
N LEU A 254 9.42 10.58 -12.35
CA LEU A 254 8.85 9.34 -12.88
C LEU A 254 9.83 8.70 -13.86
N ILE A 255 10.28 7.47 -13.58
CA ILE A 255 11.24 6.74 -14.41
C ILE A 255 10.64 5.50 -15.10
N ASP A 256 9.55 4.95 -14.55
CA ASP A 256 8.88 3.78 -15.12
C ASP A 256 7.41 3.74 -14.74
N GLN A 257 6.58 3.15 -15.62
CA GLN A 257 5.20 2.78 -15.34
C GLN A 257 4.88 1.42 -15.94
N GLN A 258 4.29 0.55 -15.15
CA GLN A 258 3.95 -0.81 -15.53
C GLN A 258 2.51 -1.13 -15.20
N THR A 259 1.68 -1.47 -16.21
CA THR A 259 0.36 -2.06 -15.96
C THR A 259 0.53 -3.50 -15.49
N LEU A 260 -0.04 -3.82 -14.33
CA LEU A 260 0.06 -5.13 -13.71
C LEU A 260 -1.12 -6.02 -14.12
N PRO A 261 -0.87 -7.25 -14.59
CA PRO A 261 -1.92 -8.20 -14.95
C PRO A 261 -2.52 -8.88 -13.70
N LEU A 262 -3.25 -8.11 -12.89
CA LEU A 262 -3.85 -8.59 -11.65
C LEU A 262 -5.13 -9.37 -11.94
N GLU A 263 -5.15 -10.66 -11.61
CA GLU A 263 -6.27 -11.54 -11.92
C GLU A 263 -7.57 -11.10 -11.23
N GLY A 264 -8.63 -10.87 -12.00
CA GLY A 264 -9.94 -10.42 -11.50
C GLY A 264 -10.01 -8.95 -11.10
N PHE A 265 -8.94 -8.18 -11.30
CA PHE A 265 -8.97 -6.74 -11.10
C PHE A 265 -9.81 -6.08 -12.20
N GLN A 266 -10.85 -5.36 -11.80
CA GLN A 266 -11.72 -4.60 -12.70
C GLN A 266 -11.50 -3.10 -12.49
N VAL A 267 -10.97 -2.46 -13.52
CA VAL A 267 -10.78 -1.00 -13.53
C VAL A 267 -12.14 -0.31 -13.52
N PHE A 268 -12.26 0.68 -12.66
CA PHE A 268 -13.42 1.58 -12.64
C PHE A 268 -13.06 2.86 -13.38
N GLU A 269 -13.69 3.08 -14.51
CA GLU A 269 -13.37 4.21 -15.39
C GLU A 269 -13.96 5.57 -14.96
N GLY A 270 -14.60 5.63 -13.78
CA GLY A 270 -15.22 6.85 -13.27
C GLY A 270 -16.63 7.09 -13.83
N PHE A 271 -17.26 8.17 -13.37
CA PHE A 271 -18.55 8.63 -13.79
C PHE A 271 -18.43 9.88 -14.67
N GLU A 272 -19.35 10.05 -15.61
CA GLU A 272 -19.46 11.29 -16.34
C GLU A 272 -19.79 12.46 -15.38
N VAL A 273 -19.23 13.63 -15.63
CA VAL A 273 -19.49 14.83 -14.84
C VAL A 273 -21.01 15.13 -14.86
N GLY A 274 -21.60 15.25 -13.67
CA GLY A 274 -23.04 15.46 -13.52
C GLY A 274 -23.92 14.22 -13.60
N ALA A 275 -23.36 13.03 -13.83
CA ALA A 275 -24.11 11.77 -13.82
C ALA A 275 -24.51 11.30 -12.43
N ILE A 276 -23.89 11.81 -11.39
CA ILE A 276 -24.15 11.48 -9.99
C ILE A 276 -24.36 12.75 -9.19
N ASP A 277 -25.33 12.70 -8.28
CA ASP A 277 -25.51 13.75 -7.28
C ASP A 277 -24.27 13.82 -6.38
N MET A 278 -23.58 14.94 -6.45
CA MET A 278 -22.34 15.22 -5.75
C MET A 278 -22.48 15.11 -4.23
N GLY A 279 -23.64 15.42 -3.68
CA GLY A 279 -23.96 15.20 -2.27
C GLY A 279 -23.95 13.73 -1.86
N GLN A 280 -24.20 12.82 -2.79
CA GLN A 280 -24.14 11.37 -2.54
C GLN A 280 -22.71 10.82 -2.57
N ILE A 281 -21.82 11.39 -3.36
CA ILE A 281 -20.42 10.93 -3.46
C ILE A 281 -19.63 11.31 -2.20
N GLY A 282 -19.96 12.43 -1.55
CA GLY A 282 -19.29 12.89 -0.33
C GLY A 282 -19.54 12.03 0.92
N ASN A 283 -20.60 11.22 0.90
CA ASN A 283 -21.06 10.44 2.05
C ASN A 283 -20.42 9.05 2.12
N PHE A 284 -19.07 8.93 2.09
CA PHE A 284 -18.33 7.65 2.30
C PHE A 284 -18.81 6.49 1.40
N GLN A 285 -19.55 6.78 0.33
CA GLN A 285 -20.03 5.74 -0.55
C GLN A 285 -18.86 5.09 -1.26
N THR A 286 -18.78 3.80 -1.12
CA THR A 286 -17.86 2.95 -1.84
C THR A 286 -18.66 2.11 -2.83
N ARG A 287 -18.06 1.80 -3.96
CA ARG A 287 -18.59 0.75 -4.82
C ARG A 287 -18.67 -0.55 -4.02
N PRO A 288 -19.73 -1.34 -4.16
CA PRO A 288 -19.77 -2.66 -3.56
C PRO A 288 -18.70 -3.54 -4.21
N TYR A 289 -17.88 -4.17 -3.40
CA TYR A 289 -16.79 -5.06 -3.85
C TYR A 289 -15.89 -4.44 -4.93
N PRO A 290 -15.31 -3.25 -4.72
CA PRO A 290 -14.41 -2.67 -5.71
C PRO A 290 -13.13 -3.52 -5.83
N SER A 291 -12.52 -3.49 -7.01
CA SER A 291 -11.10 -3.87 -7.10
C SER A 291 -10.27 -2.74 -6.53
N ASP A 292 -9.45 -3.07 -5.55
CA ASP A 292 -8.61 -2.10 -4.84
C ASP A 292 -7.18 -2.63 -4.71
N ILE A 293 -6.19 -1.80 -4.97
CA ILE A 293 -4.83 -2.01 -4.46
C ILE A 293 -4.86 -1.77 -2.94
N ILE A 294 -4.31 -2.71 -2.18
CA ILE A 294 -4.38 -2.70 -0.73
C ILE A 294 -3.05 -2.28 -0.13
N ASN A 295 -1.95 -2.88 -0.61
CA ASN A 295 -0.62 -2.67 -0.06
C ASN A 295 0.47 -2.86 -1.11
N ILE A 296 1.57 -2.14 -0.94
CA ILE A 296 2.86 -2.36 -1.59
C ILE A 296 3.89 -2.48 -0.48
N SER A 297 4.70 -3.54 -0.50
CA SER A 297 5.79 -3.73 0.45
C SER A 297 7.06 -4.19 -0.27
N LYS A 298 8.19 -3.64 0.12
CA LYS A 298 9.49 -4.11 -0.36
C LYS A 298 9.78 -5.50 0.23
N TYR A 299 10.15 -6.47 -0.60
CA TYR A 299 10.56 -7.83 -0.21
C TYR A 299 11.88 -8.18 -0.87
N GLY A 300 12.97 -8.04 -0.13
CA GLY A 300 14.30 -8.05 -0.73
C GLY A 300 14.42 -7.01 -1.83
N ASP A 301 14.69 -7.45 -3.05
CA ASP A 301 14.76 -6.58 -4.23
C ASP A 301 13.44 -6.51 -5.02
N ASP A 302 12.47 -7.31 -4.65
CA ASP A 302 11.17 -7.43 -5.30
C ASP A 302 10.09 -6.61 -4.55
N LEU A 303 8.86 -6.58 -5.07
CA LEU A 303 7.72 -5.94 -4.43
C LEU A 303 6.60 -6.94 -4.20
N LEU A 304 6.07 -7.01 -2.98
CA LEU A 304 4.81 -7.66 -2.67
C LEU A 304 3.68 -6.66 -2.88
N ILE A 305 2.73 -7.00 -3.75
CA ILE A 305 1.58 -6.16 -4.05
C ILE A 305 0.32 -6.94 -3.72
N SER A 306 -0.46 -6.42 -2.78
CA SER A 306 -1.74 -6.99 -2.38
C SER A 306 -2.89 -6.20 -2.96
N TYR A 307 -3.92 -6.90 -3.41
CA TYR A 307 -5.10 -6.31 -4.01
C TYR A 307 -6.35 -7.15 -3.75
N SER A 308 -7.52 -6.56 -3.84
CA SER A 308 -8.80 -7.27 -3.87
C SER A 308 -9.37 -7.28 -5.28
N PRO A 309 -9.80 -8.43 -5.82
CA PRO A 309 -10.52 -8.49 -7.07
C PRO A 309 -12.00 -8.14 -6.89
N THR A 310 -12.67 -7.75 -7.97
CA THR A 310 -14.13 -7.67 -8.01
C THR A 310 -14.73 -9.05 -8.30
N PRO A 311 -15.75 -9.52 -7.56
CA PRO A 311 -16.47 -10.74 -7.89
C PRO A 311 -17.07 -10.70 -9.30
N GLN A 312 -17.12 -11.86 -9.96
CA GLN A 312 -17.59 -11.94 -11.36
C GLN A 312 -19.11 -11.88 -11.51
N ASP A 313 -19.87 -12.25 -10.47
CA ASP A 313 -21.34 -12.30 -10.50
C ASP A 313 -21.95 -10.90 -10.32
N LYS A 314 -22.02 -10.13 -11.42
CA LYS A 314 -22.59 -8.78 -11.43
C LYS A 314 -24.02 -8.75 -10.91
N SER A 315 -24.84 -9.76 -11.27
CA SER A 315 -26.26 -9.80 -10.84
C SER A 315 -26.39 -10.02 -9.33
N ALA A 316 -25.49 -10.78 -8.72
CA ALA A 316 -25.46 -10.91 -7.27
C ALA A 316 -25.03 -9.61 -6.58
N ILE A 317 -24.07 -8.89 -7.16
CA ILE A 317 -23.64 -7.58 -6.66
C ILE A 317 -24.81 -6.58 -6.71
N GLU A 318 -25.55 -6.51 -7.82
CA GLU A 318 -26.75 -5.66 -7.95
C GLU A 318 -27.81 -6.00 -6.90
N ARG A 319 -28.07 -7.29 -6.63
CA ARG A 319 -28.98 -7.69 -5.54
C ARG A 319 -28.49 -7.27 -4.16
N VAL A 320 -27.16 -7.30 -3.91
CA VAL A 320 -26.61 -6.77 -2.65
C VAL A 320 -26.87 -5.28 -2.52
N ILE A 321 -26.62 -4.50 -3.57
CA ILE A 321 -26.89 -3.05 -3.61
C ILE A 321 -28.36 -2.77 -3.33
N ALA A 322 -29.27 -3.54 -3.94
CA ALA A 322 -30.72 -3.41 -3.74
C ALA A 322 -31.23 -3.89 -2.38
N GLY A 323 -30.37 -4.43 -1.51
CA GLY A 323 -30.76 -5.02 -0.23
C GLY A 323 -31.54 -6.34 -0.35
N GLN A 324 -31.52 -6.99 -1.52
CA GLN A 324 -32.29 -8.19 -1.87
C GLN A 324 -31.46 -9.49 -1.85
N SER A 325 -30.29 -9.47 -1.26
CA SER A 325 -29.38 -10.58 -1.26
C SER A 325 -29.45 -11.41 0.02
N SER A 326 -29.36 -12.76 -0.10
CA SER A 326 -29.18 -13.65 1.05
C SER A 326 -27.78 -13.47 1.68
N ASP A 327 -27.65 -13.89 2.95
CA ASP A 327 -26.35 -13.84 3.64
C ASP A 327 -25.34 -14.81 3.01
N GLU A 328 -25.78 -15.95 2.50
CA GLU A 328 -24.94 -16.90 1.76
C GLU A 328 -24.34 -16.24 0.51
N THR A 329 -25.14 -15.46 -0.24
CA THR A 329 -24.64 -14.71 -1.40
C THR A 329 -23.60 -13.68 -0.97
N LYS A 330 -23.84 -12.92 0.11
CA LYS A 330 -22.88 -11.95 0.63
C LYS A 330 -21.57 -12.62 1.08
N ILE A 331 -21.66 -13.78 1.76
CA ILE A 331 -20.48 -14.56 2.19
C ILE A 331 -19.69 -15.03 0.97
N ARG A 332 -20.36 -15.58 -0.07
CA ARG A 332 -19.70 -16.00 -1.30
C ARG A 332 -18.98 -14.84 -1.98
N LEU A 333 -19.66 -13.69 -2.18
CA LEU A 333 -19.05 -12.52 -2.81
C LEU A 333 -17.86 -11.98 -2.01
N ARG A 334 -17.92 -11.97 -0.68
CA ARG A 334 -16.78 -11.60 0.17
C ARG A 334 -15.59 -12.54 -0.01
N LYS A 335 -15.86 -13.84 -0.16
CA LYS A 335 -14.81 -14.84 -0.42
C LYS A 335 -14.17 -14.63 -1.80
N GLU A 336 -14.96 -14.33 -2.84
CA GLU A 336 -14.46 -14.02 -4.19
C GLU A 336 -13.63 -12.72 -4.22
N ALA A 337 -14.01 -11.71 -3.41
CA ALA A 337 -13.30 -10.44 -3.25
C ALA A 337 -12.15 -10.51 -2.22
N GLN A 338 -11.79 -11.71 -1.76
CA GLN A 338 -10.71 -11.86 -0.78
C GLN A 338 -9.39 -11.36 -1.34
N MET A 339 -8.59 -10.75 -0.46
CA MET A 339 -7.27 -10.23 -0.81
C MET A 339 -6.40 -11.31 -1.48
N ARG A 340 -5.76 -10.94 -2.56
CA ARG A 340 -4.72 -11.69 -3.27
C ARG A 340 -3.40 -10.94 -3.21
N THR A 341 -2.31 -11.67 -3.31
CA THR A 341 -0.97 -11.07 -3.32
C THR A 341 -0.17 -11.61 -4.50
N VAL A 342 0.61 -10.73 -5.10
CA VAL A 342 1.58 -11.08 -6.14
C VAL A 342 2.97 -10.57 -5.75
N LEU A 343 4.00 -11.27 -6.22
CA LEU A 343 5.37 -10.82 -6.17
C LEU A 343 5.72 -10.23 -7.54
N ARG A 344 6.02 -8.95 -7.58
CA ARG A 344 6.60 -8.30 -8.76
C ARG A 344 8.10 -8.33 -8.63
N ARG A 345 8.76 -9.11 -9.48
CA ARG A 345 10.20 -9.29 -9.50
C ARG A 345 10.90 -8.10 -10.16
N GLN A 346 12.17 -7.91 -9.87
CA GLN A 346 12.96 -6.83 -10.49
C GLN A 346 12.90 -6.82 -12.03
N ASN A 347 12.82 -8.00 -12.66
CA ASN A 347 12.69 -8.14 -14.12
C ASN A 347 11.30 -7.79 -14.66
N GLY A 348 10.37 -7.36 -13.80
CA GLY A 348 8.99 -7.03 -14.16
C GLY A 348 8.01 -8.21 -14.19
N GLU A 349 8.48 -9.43 -13.95
CA GLU A 349 7.63 -10.63 -13.87
C GLU A 349 6.68 -10.54 -12.66
N ILE A 350 5.42 -10.95 -12.86
CA ILE A 350 4.39 -10.99 -11.83
C ILE A 350 4.07 -12.43 -11.50
N VAL A 351 4.25 -12.81 -10.25
CA VAL A 351 4.09 -14.19 -9.78
C VAL A 351 3.09 -14.24 -8.63
N PRO A 352 2.08 -15.12 -8.67
CA PRO A 352 1.14 -15.29 -7.57
C PRO A 352 1.83 -15.74 -6.28
N VAL A 353 1.34 -15.24 -5.15
CA VAL A 353 1.82 -15.59 -3.81
C VAL A 353 0.66 -16.11 -2.97
N GLU A 354 0.81 -17.31 -2.42
CA GLU A 354 -0.13 -17.87 -1.45
C GLU A 354 0.28 -17.46 -0.03
N LEU A 355 -0.45 -16.53 0.56
CA LEU A 355 -0.28 -16.11 1.94
C LEU A 355 -1.27 -16.82 2.87
N PRO A 356 -0.94 -17.02 4.16
CA PRO A 356 -1.87 -17.56 5.14
C PRO A 356 -3.00 -16.56 5.45
N GLU A 357 -4.05 -17.04 6.14
CA GLU A 357 -5.08 -16.15 6.67
C GLU A 357 -4.48 -15.27 7.78
N MET A 358 -4.60 -13.96 7.63
CA MET A 358 -3.99 -12.96 8.48
C MET A 358 -5.04 -12.13 9.21
N TYR A 359 -4.71 -11.68 10.42
CA TYR A 359 -5.54 -10.74 11.16
C TYR A 359 -5.64 -9.42 10.41
N TYR A 360 -6.85 -8.99 10.10
CA TYR A 360 -7.14 -7.80 9.27
C TYR A 360 -6.45 -7.80 7.90
N ASN A 361 -6.03 -8.95 7.37
CA ASN A 361 -5.24 -9.07 6.14
C ASN A 361 -3.94 -8.23 6.18
N SER A 362 -3.40 -7.98 7.36
CA SER A 362 -2.24 -7.12 7.57
C SER A 362 -0.98 -7.93 7.79
N PHE A 363 0.10 -7.50 7.16
CA PHE A 363 1.45 -8.02 7.37
C PHE A 363 2.47 -6.88 7.27
N LYS A 364 3.64 -7.10 7.83
CA LYS A 364 4.80 -6.23 7.68
C LYS A 364 5.94 -7.02 7.06
N VAL A 365 6.78 -6.33 6.29
CA VAL A 365 7.95 -6.93 5.65
C VAL A 365 9.21 -6.25 6.18
N ASP A 366 10.18 -7.04 6.57
CA ASP A 366 11.53 -6.61 6.92
C ASP A 366 12.54 -7.47 6.16
N GLY A 367 13.22 -6.88 5.19
CA GLY A 367 14.08 -7.60 4.26
C GLY A 367 13.33 -8.68 3.47
N ASN A 368 13.64 -9.94 3.71
CA ASN A 368 12.98 -11.12 3.12
C ASN A 368 12.03 -11.82 4.09
N THR A 369 11.76 -11.22 5.24
CA THR A 369 10.88 -11.80 6.25
C THR A 369 9.54 -11.11 6.26
N ILE A 370 8.46 -11.90 6.24
CA ILE A 370 7.09 -11.44 6.36
C ILE A 370 6.61 -11.75 7.77
N TYR A 371 6.06 -10.75 8.46
CA TYR A 371 5.50 -10.84 9.80
C TYR A 371 4.00 -10.65 9.74
N TRP A 372 3.23 -11.53 10.37
CA TRP A 372 1.78 -11.41 10.45
C TRP A 372 1.22 -11.98 11.74
N MET A 373 0.03 -11.54 12.08
CA MET A 373 -0.71 -12.06 13.22
C MET A 373 -1.83 -12.99 12.74
N LYS A 374 -2.02 -14.09 13.45
CA LYS A 374 -3.18 -14.97 13.24
C LYS A 374 -4.43 -14.26 13.74
N LYS A 375 -5.53 -14.44 13.00
CA LYS A 375 -6.84 -13.96 13.44
C LYS A 375 -7.23 -14.66 14.75
N PRO A 376 -7.57 -13.93 15.82
CA PRO A 376 -8.08 -14.52 17.04
C PRO A 376 -9.38 -15.29 16.79
N ASP A 377 -9.63 -16.34 17.55
CA ASP A 377 -10.93 -17.01 17.54
C ASP A 377 -11.99 -16.06 18.11
N PRO A 378 -13.04 -15.69 17.35
CA PRO A 378 -14.06 -14.75 17.81
C PRO A 378 -14.89 -15.26 19.00
N ASN A 379 -14.79 -16.55 19.32
CA ASN A 379 -15.52 -17.17 20.44
C ASN A 379 -14.70 -17.25 21.73
N THR A 380 -13.46 -16.79 21.72
CA THR A 380 -12.58 -16.77 22.89
C THR A 380 -12.12 -15.34 23.16
N GLU A 381 -12.08 -14.95 24.43
CA GLU A 381 -11.35 -13.74 24.82
C GLU A 381 -9.85 -14.02 24.63
N ALA A 382 -9.23 -13.30 23.71
CA ALA A 382 -7.82 -13.46 23.45
C ALA A 382 -7.02 -12.69 24.51
N GLU A 383 -6.42 -13.40 25.45
CA GLU A 383 -5.41 -12.86 26.36
C GLU A 383 -3.99 -13.00 25.79
N GLU A 384 -3.86 -13.74 24.68
CA GLU A 384 -2.60 -14.02 24.01
C GLU A 384 -2.72 -13.73 22.53
N PHE A 385 -1.69 -13.11 21.97
CA PHE A 385 -1.59 -12.87 20.53
C PHE A 385 -0.32 -13.52 20.01
N THR A 386 -0.43 -14.16 18.84
CA THR A 386 0.72 -14.79 18.22
C THR A 386 1.14 -14.01 16.99
N LEU A 387 2.39 -13.54 17.01
CA LEU A 387 3.07 -13.00 15.83
C LEU A 387 3.86 -14.14 15.18
N TYR A 388 3.61 -14.37 13.91
CA TYR A 388 4.34 -15.33 13.09
C TYR A 388 5.26 -14.61 12.14
N TRP A 389 6.33 -15.27 11.72
CA TRP A 389 7.14 -14.80 10.61
C TRP A 389 7.65 -15.96 9.76
N GLY A 390 8.05 -15.61 8.54
CA GLY A 390 8.57 -16.54 7.57
C GLY A 390 8.95 -15.89 6.25
N GLU A 391 9.24 -16.71 5.27
CA GLU A 391 9.75 -16.31 3.96
C GLU A 391 8.93 -16.94 2.83
N LEU A 392 9.09 -16.39 1.64
CA LEU A 392 8.51 -16.98 0.43
C LEU A 392 9.42 -18.07 -0.12
N LYS A 393 8.83 -19.21 -0.46
CA LYS A 393 9.49 -20.33 -1.15
C LYS A 393 8.77 -20.59 -2.48
N ALA A 394 9.56 -20.90 -3.49
CA ALA A 394 9.03 -21.35 -4.78
C ALA A 394 8.41 -22.74 -4.66
N LYS A 395 7.24 -22.94 -5.27
CA LYS A 395 6.61 -24.26 -5.42
C LYS A 395 7.27 -25.06 -6.51
#